data_22ea0921591dac4b44a893855152e59c
#
_entry.id   22ea0921591dac4b44a893855152e59c
#
_cell.length_a   1.000
_cell.length_b   1.000
_cell.length_c   1.000
_cell.angle_alpha   90.00
_cell.angle_beta   90.00
_cell.angle_gamma   90.00
#
_symmetry.space_group_name_H-M   'P 1'
#
loop_
_entity.id
_entity.type
_entity.pdbx_description
1 polymer ?
#
loop_
_entity_poly.entity_id
_entity_poly.type
_entity_poly.pdbx_seq_one_letter_code
_entity_poly.pdbx_strand_id
1 'polypeptide(L)'
;QEKMIGKEFLKQVYSQAPLISDALIQEYTELLIYRLSEYSEVTDREFTVILINDDSLNAFAAPGGIIGVNGGLFLNADNEGQFASVLSHELAHLSQRHFARNVLNAKDRSLTSSLAMISSIALALISNNPQAMIVGQAFLQTQSLRYSRLFEKEADRVGFANLVRAGYNPKSMGEMFENMNDLRKLSGETPPEFLLT
;
A
#
# COMPACT_ATOMS: atom_id res chain seq x y z
N GLN A 1 -7.51 -15.82 9.62
CA GLN A 1 -6.59 -15.02 10.44
C GLN A 1 -6.34 -13.65 9.81
N GLU A 2 -5.94 -13.56 8.53
CA GLU A 2 -5.74 -12.27 7.82
C GLU A 2 -6.99 -11.40 7.82
N LYS A 3 -8.19 -11.95 7.58
CA LYS A 3 -9.47 -11.21 7.63
C LYS A 3 -9.78 -10.62 9.02
N MET A 4 -9.39 -11.30 10.09
CA MET A 4 -9.56 -10.80 11.46
C MET A 4 -8.62 -9.61 11.72
N ILE A 5 -7.38 -9.73 11.28
CA ILE A 5 -6.38 -8.67 11.36
C ILE A 5 -6.83 -7.46 10.56
N GLY A 6 -7.31 -7.68 9.33
CA GLY A 6 -7.85 -6.64 8.47
C GLY A 6 -9.03 -5.88 9.10
N LYS A 7 -9.94 -6.57 9.76
CA LYS A 7 -11.07 -5.92 10.46
C LYS A 7 -10.60 -4.97 11.58
N GLU A 8 -9.60 -5.37 12.35
CA GLU A 8 -9.08 -4.52 13.42
C GLU A 8 -8.30 -3.33 12.85
N PHE A 9 -7.54 -3.55 11.77
CA PHE A 9 -6.90 -2.49 11.01
C PHE A 9 -7.93 -1.47 10.49
N LEU A 10 -9.00 -1.90 9.82
CA LEU A 10 -10.08 -1.04 9.31
C LEU A 10 -10.72 -0.20 10.41
N LYS A 11 -11.00 -0.81 11.56
CA LYS A 11 -11.59 -0.10 12.71
C LYS A 11 -10.71 1.06 13.15
N GLN A 12 -9.40 0.89 13.17
CA GLN A 12 -8.48 1.96 13.52
C GLN A 12 -8.41 3.03 12.44
N VAL A 13 -8.31 2.63 11.18
CA VAL A 13 -8.32 3.57 10.05
C VAL A 13 -9.57 4.45 10.10
N TYR A 14 -10.76 3.84 10.19
CA TYR A 14 -12.03 4.59 10.25
C TYR A 14 -12.17 5.49 11.48
N SER A 15 -11.45 5.19 12.58
CA SER A 15 -11.51 6.01 13.79
C SER A 15 -10.53 7.20 13.78
N GLN A 16 -9.50 7.17 12.95
CA GLN A 16 -8.37 8.09 13.06
C GLN A 16 -7.97 8.77 11.73
N ALA A 17 -8.23 8.13 10.59
CA ALA A 17 -7.85 8.68 9.30
C ALA A 17 -8.86 9.72 8.82
N PRO A 18 -8.42 10.85 8.27
CA PRO A 18 -9.26 11.72 7.47
C PRO A 18 -9.57 11.01 6.15
N LEU A 19 -10.84 10.66 5.93
CA LEU A 19 -11.24 9.93 4.73
C LEU A 19 -11.78 10.87 3.65
N ILE A 20 -11.52 10.54 2.38
CA ILE A 20 -12.18 11.17 1.25
C ILE A 20 -13.56 10.53 1.10
N SER A 21 -14.62 11.35 1.17
CA SER A 21 -16.01 10.93 1.02
C SER A 21 -16.55 11.41 -0.33
N ASP A 22 -15.99 10.87 -1.42
CA ASP A 22 -16.41 11.15 -2.79
C ASP A 22 -16.76 9.83 -3.48
N ALA A 23 -18.04 9.66 -3.81
CA ALA A 23 -18.55 8.42 -4.38
C ALA A 23 -17.99 8.12 -5.78
N LEU A 24 -17.68 9.14 -6.58
CA LEU A 24 -17.15 8.95 -7.94
C LEU A 24 -15.70 8.49 -7.89
N ILE A 25 -14.88 9.10 -7.02
CA ILE A 25 -13.48 8.70 -6.84
C ILE A 25 -13.42 7.31 -6.23
N GLN A 26 -14.30 7.00 -5.28
CA GLN A 26 -14.40 5.67 -4.67
C GLN A 26 -14.73 4.61 -5.73
N GLU A 27 -15.80 4.81 -6.49
CA GLU A 27 -16.24 3.88 -7.55
C GLU A 27 -15.16 3.71 -8.62
N TYR A 28 -14.55 4.80 -9.09
CA TYR A 28 -13.46 4.75 -10.05
C TYR A 28 -12.30 3.88 -9.56
N THR A 29 -11.87 4.09 -8.32
CA THR A 29 -10.75 3.35 -7.74
C THR A 29 -11.08 1.87 -7.58
N GLU A 30 -12.28 1.55 -7.08
CA GLU A 30 -12.76 0.18 -6.96
C GLU A 30 -12.81 -0.54 -8.31
N LEU A 31 -13.42 0.09 -9.32
CA LEU A 31 -13.51 -0.48 -10.67
C LEU A 31 -12.12 -0.74 -11.26
N LEU A 32 -11.17 0.17 -11.06
CA LEU A 32 -9.81 0.02 -11.54
C LEU A 32 -9.09 -1.14 -10.83
N ILE A 33 -9.24 -1.26 -9.50
CA ILE A 33 -8.69 -2.37 -8.72
C ILE A 33 -9.28 -3.71 -9.18
N TYR A 34 -10.60 -3.79 -9.36
CA TYR A 34 -11.25 -5.01 -9.87
C TYR A 34 -10.73 -5.37 -11.25
N ARG A 35 -10.64 -4.42 -12.18
CA ARG A 35 -10.10 -4.62 -13.53
C ARG A 35 -8.67 -5.14 -13.50
N LEU A 36 -7.78 -4.53 -12.70
CA LEU A 36 -6.39 -4.97 -12.55
C LEU A 36 -6.30 -6.36 -11.90
N SER A 37 -7.20 -6.66 -10.96
CA SER A 37 -7.23 -7.95 -10.27
C SER A 37 -7.55 -9.13 -11.19
N GLU A 38 -8.24 -8.90 -12.31
CA GLU A 38 -8.51 -9.93 -13.31
C GLU A 38 -7.23 -10.50 -13.94
N TYR A 39 -6.20 -9.68 -14.02
CA TYR A 39 -4.89 -10.02 -14.58
C TYR A 39 -3.84 -10.35 -13.51
N SER A 40 -4.23 -10.32 -12.25
CA SER A 40 -3.38 -10.64 -11.10
C SER A 40 -3.57 -12.08 -10.63
N GLU A 41 -2.68 -12.54 -9.76
CA GLU A 41 -2.76 -13.85 -9.10
C GLU A 41 -3.57 -13.79 -7.79
N VAL A 42 -4.32 -12.71 -7.53
CA VAL A 42 -5.17 -12.59 -6.35
C VAL A 42 -6.33 -13.58 -6.43
N THR A 43 -6.42 -14.48 -5.45
CA THR A 43 -7.45 -15.51 -5.40
C THR A 43 -8.74 -15.06 -4.70
N ASP A 44 -8.61 -14.25 -3.64
CA ASP A 44 -9.74 -13.66 -2.91
C ASP A 44 -9.88 -12.19 -3.36
N ARG A 45 -10.92 -11.90 -4.12
CA ARG A 45 -11.19 -10.57 -4.70
C ARG A 45 -12.21 -9.78 -3.89
N GLU A 46 -12.40 -10.10 -2.63
CA GLU A 46 -13.13 -9.25 -1.70
C GLU A 46 -12.24 -8.09 -1.25
N PHE A 47 -12.27 -6.99 -2.00
CA PHE A 47 -11.47 -5.81 -1.66
C PHE A 47 -12.25 -4.83 -0.80
N THR A 48 -11.53 -4.17 0.11
CA THR A 48 -11.99 -2.98 0.82
C THR A 48 -11.07 -1.83 0.46
N VAL A 49 -11.58 -0.88 -0.30
CA VAL A 49 -10.81 0.30 -0.74
C VAL A 49 -11.05 1.44 0.22
N ILE A 50 -9.97 2.07 0.67
CA ILE A 50 -9.99 3.20 1.60
C ILE A 50 -9.27 4.38 0.93
N LEU A 51 -9.97 5.50 0.80
CA LEU A 51 -9.39 6.74 0.29
C LEU A 51 -9.07 7.65 1.46
N ILE A 52 -7.80 8.01 1.60
CA ILE A 52 -7.28 8.82 2.72
C ILE A 52 -7.02 10.23 2.21
N ASN A 53 -7.56 11.23 2.92
CA ASN A 53 -7.32 12.63 2.63
C ASN A 53 -5.95 13.06 3.16
N ASP A 54 -4.92 12.65 2.45
CA ASP A 54 -3.51 12.96 2.71
C ASP A 54 -2.82 13.26 1.39
N ASP A 55 -2.05 14.34 1.34
CA ASP A 55 -1.40 14.83 0.12
C ASP A 55 -0.12 14.06 -0.24
N SER A 56 0.31 13.13 0.60
CA SER A 56 1.45 12.28 0.30
C SER A 56 1.14 11.31 -0.84
N LEU A 57 2.11 11.12 -1.73
CA LEU A 57 2.01 10.17 -2.82
C LEU A 57 2.24 8.77 -2.26
N ASN A 58 1.16 8.10 -1.87
CA ASN A 58 1.21 6.79 -1.24
C ASN A 58 -0.02 5.94 -1.56
N ALA A 59 0.19 4.63 -1.59
CA ALA A 59 -0.83 3.59 -1.50
C ALA A 59 -0.28 2.43 -0.68
N PHE A 60 -1.13 1.55 -0.20
CA PHE A 60 -0.70 0.38 0.55
C PHE A 60 -1.70 -0.76 0.46
N ALA A 61 -1.19 -1.97 0.58
CA ALA A 61 -1.98 -3.18 0.76
C ALA A 61 -1.91 -3.66 2.21
N ALA A 62 -3.06 -4.03 2.77
CA ALA A 62 -3.15 -4.58 4.12
C ALA A 62 -3.89 -5.93 4.13
N PRO A 63 -3.73 -6.74 5.21
CA PRO A 63 -4.36 -8.04 5.31
C PRO A 63 -5.87 -8.01 5.14
N GLY A 64 -6.42 -9.04 4.52
CA GLY A 64 -7.87 -9.16 4.31
C GLY A 64 -8.39 -8.43 3.08
N GLY A 65 -7.53 -8.15 2.10
CA GLY A 65 -7.92 -7.53 0.83
C GLY A 65 -8.11 -6.01 0.92
N ILE A 66 -7.48 -5.36 1.89
CA ILE A 66 -7.58 -3.92 2.08
C ILE A 66 -6.55 -3.22 1.19
N ILE A 67 -6.98 -2.20 0.46
CA ILE A 67 -6.13 -1.32 -0.33
C ILE A 67 -6.42 0.12 0.09
N GLY A 68 -5.41 0.79 0.62
CA GLY A 68 -5.48 2.21 0.96
C GLY A 68 -4.82 3.06 -0.14
N VAL A 69 -5.44 4.19 -0.46
CA VAL A 69 -4.95 5.14 -1.46
C VAL A 69 -5.04 6.54 -0.90
N ASN A 70 -3.91 7.24 -0.87
CA ASN A 70 -3.86 8.63 -0.45
C ASN A 70 -4.28 9.57 -1.59
N GLY A 71 -4.89 10.69 -1.22
CA GLY A 71 -5.28 11.75 -2.15
C GLY A 71 -4.13 12.24 -3.03
N GLY A 72 -2.92 12.29 -2.47
CA GLY A 72 -1.70 12.67 -3.19
C GLY A 72 -1.41 11.79 -4.40
N LEU A 73 -1.83 10.53 -4.43
CA LEU A 73 -1.66 9.69 -5.60
C LEU A 73 -2.52 10.18 -6.79
N PHE A 74 -3.75 10.64 -6.54
CA PHE A 74 -4.61 11.23 -7.58
C PHE A 74 -4.06 12.56 -8.11
N LEU A 75 -3.42 13.34 -7.22
CA LEU A 75 -2.88 14.66 -7.57
C LEU A 75 -1.59 14.58 -8.40
N ASN A 76 -0.82 13.50 -8.25
CA ASN A 76 0.53 13.39 -8.80
C ASN A 76 0.68 12.32 -9.89
N ALA A 77 -0.33 11.52 -10.16
CA ALA A 77 -0.35 10.64 -11.32
C ALA A 77 -0.81 11.43 -12.56
N ASP A 78 0.04 11.56 -13.58
CA ASP A 78 -0.28 12.32 -14.79
C ASP A 78 -1.36 11.65 -15.66
N ASN A 79 -1.54 10.34 -15.50
CA ASN A 79 -2.50 9.56 -16.27
C ASN A 79 -2.90 8.26 -15.53
N GLU A 80 -3.98 7.63 -16.01
CA GLU A 80 -4.48 6.38 -15.42
C GLU A 80 -3.44 5.25 -15.40
N GLY A 81 -2.54 5.18 -16.39
CA GLY A 81 -1.51 4.14 -16.43
C GLY A 81 -0.52 4.26 -15.27
N GLN A 82 -0.12 5.47 -14.91
CA GLN A 82 0.72 5.73 -13.74
C GLN A 82 -0.02 5.36 -12.44
N PHE A 83 -1.27 5.79 -12.30
CA PHE A 83 -2.12 5.42 -11.15
C PHE A 83 -2.30 3.90 -11.05
N ALA A 84 -2.62 3.24 -12.17
CA ALA A 84 -2.78 1.79 -12.27
C ALA A 84 -1.49 1.03 -11.93
N SER A 85 -0.32 1.60 -12.22
CA SER A 85 0.96 0.96 -11.92
C SER A 85 1.18 0.79 -10.42
N VAL A 86 0.82 1.80 -9.61
CA VAL A 86 0.88 1.73 -8.15
C VAL A 86 -0.11 0.70 -7.63
N LEU A 87 -1.36 0.72 -8.10
CA LEU A 87 -2.37 -0.26 -7.68
C LEU A 87 -1.98 -1.71 -8.08
N SER A 88 -1.34 -1.89 -9.23
CA SER A 88 -0.82 -3.20 -9.65
C SER A 88 0.29 -3.71 -8.74
N HIS A 89 1.15 -2.83 -8.25
CA HIS A 89 2.16 -3.13 -7.24
C HIS A 89 1.52 -3.55 -5.92
N GLU A 90 0.51 -2.82 -5.42
CA GLU A 90 -0.22 -3.17 -4.20
C GLU A 90 -0.98 -4.50 -4.33
N LEU A 91 -1.59 -4.75 -5.48
CA LEU A 91 -2.21 -6.05 -5.78
C LEU A 91 -1.18 -7.20 -5.80
N ALA A 92 0.05 -6.94 -6.22
CA ALA A 92 1.12 -7.93 -6.15
C ALA A 92 1.47 -8.27 -4.70
N HIS A 93 1.52 -7.30 -3.79
CA HIS A 93 1.69 -7.55 -2.36
C HIS A 93 0.60 -8.48 -1.79
N LEU A 94 -0.66 -8.27 -2.19
CA LEU A 94 -1.78 -9.14 -1.78
C LEU A 94 -1.66 -10.54 -2.38
N SER A 95 -1.41 -10.65 -3.69
CA SER A 95 -1.35 -11.93 -4.41
C SER A 95 -0.20 -12.81 -3.92
N GLN A 96 0.96 -12.21 -3.65
CA GLN A 96 2.14 -12.90 -3.14
C GLN A 96 2.11 -13.08 -1.62
N ARG A 97 1.05 -12.62 -0.95
CA ARG A 97 0.81 -12.75 0.49
C ARG A 97 2.01 -12.26 1.32
N HIS A 98 2.63 -11.16 0.92
CA HIS A 98 3.85 -10.62 1.53
C HIS A 98 3.68 -10.36 3.02
N PHE A 99 2.50 -9.86 3.43
CA PHE A 99 2.18 -9.68 4.85
C PHE A 99 2.24 -11.00 5.63
N ALA A 100 1.55 -12.05 5.15
CA ALA A 100 1.52 -13.35 5.83
C ALA A 100 2.90 -13.98 5.88
N ARG A 101 3.66 -13.89 4.79
CA ARG A 101 5.06 -14.39 4.72
C ARG A 101 5.96 -13.66 5.71
N ASN A 102 5.78 -12.36 5.88
CA ASN A 102 6.55 -11.55 6.82
C ASN A 102 6.23 -11.92 8.28
N VAL A 103 4.94 -12.11 8.60
CA VAL A 103 4.51 -12.56 9.94
C VAL A 103 5.03 -13.97 10.26
N LEU A 104 5.02 -14.88 9.29
CA LEU A 104 5.54 -16.25 9.47
C LEU A 104 7.06 -16.29 9.66
N ASN A 105 7.78 -15.38 9.02
CA ASN A 105 9.24 -15.29 9.16
C ASN A 105 9.67 -14.69 10.51
N ALA A 106 8.79 -13.98 11.20
CA ALA A 106 9.00 -13.45 12.54
C ALA A 106 8.71 -14.55 13.60
N LYS A 107 9.58 -15.53 13.72
CA LYS A 107 9.42 -16.83 14.40
C LYS A 107 8.96 -16.84 15.87
N ASP A 108 8.82 -15.71 16.56
CA ASP A 108 8.60 -15.67 18.02
C ASP A 108 7.49 -14.73 18.50
N ARG A 109 6.51 -14.38 17.66
CA ARG A 109 5.51 -13.36 18.05
C ARG A 109 4.13 -13.97 18.32
N SER A 110 3.61 -13.73 19.54
CA SER A 110 2.23 -14.05 19.92
C SER A 110 1.24 -13.24 19.05
N LEU A 111 0.00 -13.75 18.86
CA LEU A 111 -1.08 -13.09 18.12
C LEU A 111 -1.37 -11.67 18.66
N THR A 112 -1.24 -11.47 19.97
CA THR A 112 -1.41 -10.16 20.62
C THR A 112 -0.35 -9.15 20.21
N SER A 113 0.90 -9.57 20.04
CA SER A 113 1.96 -8.69 19.56
C SER A 113 1.79 -8.37 18.06
N SER A 114 1.25 -9.26 17.26
CA SER A 114 0.92 -9.02 15.84
C SER A 114 -0.21 -8.01 15.70
N LEU A 115 -1.24 -8.06 16.55
CA LEU A 115 -2.34 -7.07 16.53
C LEU A 115 -1.87 -5.68 16.98
N ALA A 116 -1.09 -5.58 18.05
CA ALA A 116 -0.52 -4.32 18.52
C ALA A 116 0.41 -3.70 17.45
N MET A 117 1.12 -4.53 16.73
CA MET A 117 2.00 -4.15 15.64
C MET A 117 1.24 -3.59 14.44
N ILE A 118 0.12 -4.19 14.06
CA ILE A 118 -0.74 -3.73 12.96
C ILE A 118 -1.41 -2.42 13.32
N SER A 119 -1.82 -2.27 14.58
CA SER A 119 -2.39 -1.02 15.10
C SER A 119 -1.42 0.15 14.96
N SER A 120 -0.13 -0.08 15.23
CA SER A 120 0.89 0.96 15.12
C SER A 120 1.28 1.26 13.66
N ILE A 121 1.14 0.29 12.74
CA ILE A 121 1.32 0.55 11.30
C ILE A 121 0.18 1.39 10.77
N ALA A 122 -1.07 1.01 11.08
CA ALA A 122 -2.22 1.79 10.70
C ALA A 122 -2.05 3.25 11.15
N LEU A 123 -1.61 3.44 12.39
CA LEU A 123 -1.36 4.76 12.95
C LEU A 123 -0.23 5.51 12.20
N ALA A 124 0.86 4.83 11.87
CA ALA A 124 1.99 5.41 11.14
C ALA A 124 1.66 5.76 9.68
N LEU A 125 0.82 4.95 9.02
CA LEU A 125 0.35 5.21 7.64
C LEU A 125 -0.68 6.36 7.57
N ILE A 126 -1.40 6.61 8.67
CA ILE A 126 -2.50 7.57 8.73
C ILE A 126 -2.06 8.92 9.31
N SER A 127 -1.04 8.94 10.16
CA SER A 127 -0.66 10.16 10.88
C SER A 127 0.60 10.79 10.27
N ASN A 128 0.42 11.91 9.59
CA ASN A 128 1.48 12.87 9.29
C ASN A 128 1.95 13.61 10.57
N ASN A 129 1.73 13.03 11.76
CA ASN A 129 2.04 13.65 13.04
C ASN A 129 3.47 13.25 13.48
N PRO A 130 4.40 14.21 13.67
CA PRO A 130 5.77 13.91 14.11
C PRO A 130 5.87 13.14 15.44
N GLN A 131 4.87 13.25 16.33
CA GLN A 131 4.83 12.52 17.60
C GLN A 131 4.38 11.06 17.42
N ALA A 132 3.50 10.77 16.47
CA ALA A 132 3.17 9.40 16.09
C ALA A 132 4.36 8.74 15.35
N MET A 133 5.18 9.51 14.64
CA MET A 133 6.45 9.05 14.08
C MET A 133 7.44 8.61 15.16
N ILE A 134 7.44 9.18 16.37
CA ILE A 134 8.35 8.75 17.45
C ILE A 134 7.96 7.37 17.98
N VAL A 135 6.68 7.09 18.12
CA VAL A 135 6.19 5.75 18.46
C VAL A 135 6.38 4.81 17.27
N GLY A 136 6.18 5.30 16.05
CA GLY A 136 6.47 4.61 14.80
C GLY A 136 7.97 4.36 14.58
N GLN A 137 8.87 5.29 14.95
CA GLN A 137 10.33 5.11 14.81
C GLN A 137 10.90 4.05 15.74
N ALA A 138 10.42 3.94 16.97
CA ALA A 138 10.77 2.81 17.85
C ALA A 138 10.29 1.48 17.25
N PHE A 139 9.24 1.52 16.43
CA PHE A 139 8.69 0.40 15.70
C PHE A 139 9.38 0.18 14.34
N LEU A 140 9.81 1.23 13.66
CA LEU A 140 10.59 1.18 12.41
C LEU A 140 12.01 0.63 12.65
N GLN A 141 12.56 0.74 13.87
CA GLN A 141 13.80 0.08 14.26
C GLN A 141 13.64 -1.45 14.40
N THR A 142 12.42 -1.95 14.61
CA THR A 142 12.15 -3.36 14.45
C THR A 142 11.78 -3.63 12.99
N GLN A 143 12.75 -3.87 12.13
CA GLN A 143 12.75 -4.20 10.69
C GLN A 143 11.67 -5.18 10.19
N SER A 144 10.53 -5.32 10.85
CA SER A 144 9.60 -6.41 10.64
C SER A 144 8.31 -6.04 9.91
N LEU A 145 8.15 -4.79 9.48
CA LEU A 145 6.94 -4.34 8.80
C LEU A 145 7.19 -3.67 7.45
N ARG A 146 8.41 -3.30 7.16
CA ARG A 146 8.79 -3.03 5.80
C ARG A 146 8.97 -4.38 5.11
N TYR A 147 8.26 -4.57 4.02
CA TYR A 147 8.50 -5.68 3.14
C TYR A 147 10.01 -5.75 2.87
N SER A 148 10.59 -6.95 2.93
CA SER A 148 12.02 -7.07 2.62
C SER A 148 12.26 -6.59 1.18
N ARG A 149 13.46 -6.11 0.86
CA ARG A 149 13.81 -5.75 -0.52
C ARG A 149 13.48 -6.84 -1.54
N LEU A 150 13.47 -8.10 -1.10
CA LEU A 150 13.06 -9.23 -1.95
C LEU A 150 11.56 -9.18 -2.27
N PHE A 151 10.71 -8.79 -1.30
CA PHE A 151 9.28 -8.66 -1.50
C PHE A 151 8.94 -7.45 -2.38
N GLU A 152 9.68 -6.34 -2.25
CA GLU A 152 9.53 -5.20 -3.15
C GLU A 152 9.87 -5.58 -4.59
N LYS A 153 11.03 -6.21 -4.82
CA LYS A 153 11.41 -6.71 -6.16
C LYS A 153 10.42 -7.72 -6.74
N GLU A 154 9.83 -8.56 -5.89
CA GLU A 154 8.78 -9.48 -6.28
C GLU A 154 7.50 -8.74 -6.67
N ALA A 155 7.08 -7.73 -5.87
CA ALA A 155 5.92 -6.90 -6.13
C ALA A 155 6.10 -6.06 -7.40
N ASP A 156 7.26 -5.46 -7.62
CA ASP A 156 7.58 -4.73 -8.85
C ASP A 156 7.46 -5.63 -10.08
N ARG A 157 8.09 -6.80 -10.04
CA ARG A 157 8.06 -7.75 -11.17
C ARG A 157 6.65 -8.28 -11.45
N VAL A 158 5.92 -8.67 -10.41
CA VAL A 158 4.56 -9.22 -10.55
C VAL A 158 3.58 -8.10 -10.93
N GLY A 159 3.67 -6.95 -10.27
CA GLY A 159 2.84 -5.77 -10.54
C GLY A 159 3.05 -5.25 -11.97
N PHE A 160 4.29 -5.16 -12.44
CA PHE A 160 4.60 -4.81 -13.81
C PHE A 160 3.96 -5.79 -14.81
N ALA A 161 4.10 -7.09 -14.59
CA ALA A 161 3.50 -8.10 -15.46
C ALA A 161 1.96 -8.01 -15.48
N ASN A 162 1.34 -7.72 -14.34
CA ASN A 162 -0.11 -7.53 -14.23
C ASN A 162 -0.56 -6.26 -14.97
N LEU A 163 0.15 -5.16 -14.82
CA LEU A 163 -0.11 -3.89 -15.50
C LEU A 163 -0.12 -4.07 -17.03
N VAL A 164 0.90 -4.75 -17.56
CA VAL A 164 1.03 -5.02 -19.00
C VAL A 164 -0.09 -5.93 -19.50
N ARG A 165 -0.42 -6.99 -18.75
CA ARG A 165 -1.54 -7.89 -19.08
C ARG A 165 -2.88 -7.18 -19.07
N ALA A 166 -3.05 -6.21 -18.20
CA ALA A 166 -4.25 -5.35 -18.14
C ALA A 166 -4.32 -4.33 -19.31
N GLY A 167 -3.33 -4.32 -20.19
CA GLY A 167 -3.31 -3.49 -21.41
C GLY A 167 -2.74 -2.08 -21.22
N TYR A 168 -2.12 -1.79 -20.09
CA TYR A 168 -1.47 -0.51 -19.85
C TYR A 168 -0.10 -0.42 -20.49
N ASN A 169 0.34 0.81 -20.75
CA ASN A 169 1.68 1.07 -21.27
C ASN A 169 2.74 0.64 -20.24
N PRO A 170 3.71 -0.23 -20.61
CA PRO A 170 4.79 -0.64 -19.71
C PRO A 170 5.61 0.53 -19.12
N LYS A 171 5.71 1.65 -19.87
CA LYS A 171 6.45 2.84 -19.41
C LYS A 171 5.80 3.54 -18.22
N SER A 172 4.49 3.39 -18.04
CA SER A 172 3.75 4.11 -16.99
C SER A 172 4.29 3.83 -15.58
N MET A 173 4.77 2.62 -15.31
CA MET A 173 5.39 2.31 -14.01
C MET A 173 6.72 3.05 -13.82
N GLY A 174 7.58 3.09 -14.84
CA GLY A 174 8.84 3.83 -14.77
C GLY A 174 8.61 5.34 -14.63
N GLU A 175 7.70 5.90 -15.42
CA GLU A 175 7.32 7.32 -15.34
C GLU A 175 6.76 7.67 -13.95
N MET A 176 5.94 6.80 -13.36
CA MET A 176 5.43 7.00 -12.01
C MET A 176 6.55 6.98 -10.96
N PHE A 177 7.52 6.08 -11.09
CA PHE A 177 8.69 6.04 -10.20
C PHE A 177 9.55 7.31 -10.33
N GLU A 178 9.70 7.85 -11.53
CA GLU A 178 10.40 9.13 -11.76
C GLU A 178 9.66 10.27 -11.06
N ASN A 179 8.34 10.38 -11.23
CA ASN A 179 7.51 11.37 -10.53
C ASN A 179 7.64 11.27 -9.02
N MET A 180 7.53 10.08 -8.47
CA MET A 180 7.70 9.81 -7.04
C MET A 180 9.08 10.24 -6.54
N ASN A 181 10.12 9.98 -7.31
CA ASN A 181 11.49 10.33 -6.96
C ASN A 181 11.74 11.85 -7.00
N ASP A 182 11.15 12.54 -7.97
CA ASP A 182 11.30 13.99 -8.11
C ASP A 182 10.54 14.77 -7.04
N LEU A 183 9.32 14.36 -6.71
CA LEU A 183 8.56 14.92 -5.60
C LEU A 183 9.31 14.79 -4.27
N ARG A 184 9.96 13.65 -4.06
CA ARG A 184 10.76 13.40 -2.87
C ARG A 184 12.01 14.28 -2.78
N LYS A 185 12.72 14.49 -3.88
CA LYS A 185 13.86 15.43 -3.91
C LYS A 185 13.43 16.84 -3.50
N LEU A 186 12.20 17.22 -3.85
CA LEU A 186 11.62 18.52 -3.52
C LEU A 186 11.21 18.62 -2.04
N SER A 187 10.69 17.54 -1.45
CA SER A 187 10.25 17.51 -0.04
C SER A 187 11.37 17.25 0.97
N GLY A 188 12.56 16.83 0.51
CA GLY A 188 13.68 16.46 1.39
C GLY A 188 13.49 15.15 2.16
N GLU A 189 12.51 14.33 1.78
CA GLU A 189 12.19 13.07 2.42
C GLU A 189 13.09 11.91 1.96
N THR A 190 13.30 10.93 2.84
CA THR A 190 14.03 9.71 2.48
C THR A 190 13.18 8.80 1.56
N PRO A 191 13.81 8.09 0.61
CA PRO A 191 13.10 7.19 -0.31
C PRO A 191 12.26 6.14 0.39
N PRO A 192 11.01 5.84 -0.05
CA PRO A 192 10.37 4.58 0.28
C PRO A 192 11.25 3.42 -0.20
N GLU A 193 11.22 2.30 0.53
CA GLU A 193 12.15 1.18 0.29
C GLU A 193 12.05 0.58 -1.12
N PHE A 194 10.89 0.60 -1.75
CA PHE A 194 10.69 0.09 -3.10
C PHE A 194 11.43 0.89 -4.19
N LEU A 195 11.83 2.14 -3.89
CA LEU A 195 12.65 2.96 -4.81
C LEU A 195 14.15 2.80 -4.57
N LEU A 196 14.58 2.00 -3.59
CA LEU A 196 15.99 1.76 -3.27
C LEU A 196 16.57 0.50 -3.96
N THR A 197 15.81 -0.11 -4.85
CA THR A 197 16.23 -1.25 -5.65
C THR A 197 16.65 -0.85 -7.04
#